data_5f53cd3c14a2d07489b18e77bcd771d4
#
_entry.id   5f53cd3c14a2d07489b18e77bcd771d4
#
_cell.length_a   1.000
_cell.length_b   1.000
_cell.length_c   1.000
_cell.angle_alpha   90.00
_cell.angle_beta   90.00
_cell.angle_gamma   90.00
#
_symmetry.space_group_name_H-M   'P 1'
#
loop_
_entity.id
_entity.type
_entity.pdbx_description
1 polymer ?
#
loop_
_entity_poly.entity_id
_entity_poly.type
_entity_poly.pdbx_seq_one_letter_code
_entity_poly.pdbx_strand_id
1 'polypeptide(L)'
;MASQVVTKQVNVVCGQETAQGTLEVTEFDSASRARRAVRRGAVCVLAIGVSACIPGAHFVLVPLLLVLSPILIFRAYRVSSAITNMSCACAQCGGALSSVSTTERYPLYETCVACHRENRICLT
;
A
#
# COMPACT_ATOMS: atom_id res chain seq x y z
N MET A 1 8.68 -18.77 -1.55
CA MET A 1 9.36 -17.62 -2.16
C MET A 1 8.50 -16.86 -3.15
N ALA A 2 7.34 -17.35 -3.51
CA ALA A 2 6.50 -16.69 -4.49
C ALA A 2 5.47 -15.81 -3.79
N SER A 3 5.49 -14.52 -4.08
CA SER A 3 4.32 -13.69 -3.92
C SER A 3 3.24 -14.28 -4.82
N GLN A 4 2.13 -14.70 -4.23
CA GLN A 4 1.02 -15.25 -5.00
C GLN A 4 0.15 -14.08 -5.45
N VAL A 5 -0.18 -14.05 -6.74
CA VAL A 5 -1.16 -13.12 -7.29
C VAL A 5 -2.52 -13.79 -7.18
N VAL A 6 -3.40 -13.19 -6.42
CA VAL A 6 -4.78 -13.66 -6.21
C VAL A 6 -5.73 -12.68 -6.86
N THR A 7 -6.58 -13.15 -7.74
CA THR A 7 -7.64 -12.34 -8.34
C THR A 7 -8.86 -12.35 -7.44
N LYS A 8 -9.26 -11.19 -6.94
CA LYS A 8 -10.45 -11.01 -6.10
C LYS A 8 -11.55 -10.31 -6.88
N GLN A 9 -12.76 -10.81 -6.78
CA GLN A 9 -13.93 -10.14 -7.34
C GLN A 9 -14.40 -9.05 -6.37
N VAL A 10 -14.73 -7.90 -6.92
CA VAL A 10 -15.14 -6.73 -6.16
C VAL A 10 -16.39 -6.10 -6.79
N ASN A 11 -17.18 -5.49 -5.94
CA ASN A 11 -18.31 -4.66 -6.35
C ASN A 11 -17.92 -3.19 -6.29
N VAL A 12 -18.11 -2.50 -7.40
CA VAL A 12 -17.89 -1.05 -7.52
C VAL A 12 -19.26 -0.37 -7.39
N VAL A 13 -19.42 0.47 -6.40
CA VAL A 13 -20.67 1.18 -6.11
C VAL A 13 -20.46 2.68 -6.29
N CYS A 14 -21.30 3.30 -7.11
CA CYS A 14 -21.33 4.73 -7.30
C CYS A 14 -22.77 5.22 -7.16
N GLY A 15 -23.12 5.81 -6.01
CA GLY A 15 -24.50 6.16 -5.70
C GLY A 15 -25.39 4.93 -5.55
N GLN A 16 -26.33 4.76 -6.47
CA GLN A 16 -27.22 3.59 -6.52
C GLN A 16 -26.80 2.54 -7.57
N GLU A 17 -25.84 2.87 -8.42
CA GLU A 17 -25.35 2.00 -9.47
C GLU A 17 -24.22 1.09 -8.94
N THR A 18 -24.26 -0.17 -9.38
CA THR A 18 -23.28 -1.17 -8.99
C THR A 18 -22.70 -1.84 -10.24
N ALA A 19 -21.38 -1.95 -10.31
CA ALA A 19 -20.67 -2.69 -11.34
C ALA A 19 -19.76 -3.73 -10.70
N GLN A 20 -19.46 -4.79 -11.42
CA GLN A 20 -18.51 -5.80 -10.99
C GLN A 20 -17.14 -5.52 -11.61
N GLY A 21 -16.10 -5.80 -10.84
CA GLY A 21 -14.72 -5.69 -11.27
C GLY A 21 -13.83 -6.75 -10.66
N THR A 22 -12.59 -6.78 -11.09
CA THR A 22 -11.56 -7.69 -10.58
C THR A 22 -10.35 -6.91 -10.10
N LEU A 23 -9.80 -7.34 -8.98
CA LEU A 23 -8.55 -6.83 -8.41
C LEU A 23 -7.52 -7.95 -8.38
N GLU A 24 -6.35 -7.68 -8.92
CA GLU A 24 -5.19 -8.54 -8.74
C GLU A 24 -4.42 -8.06 -7.52
N VAL A 25 -4.39 -8.90 -6.51
CA VAL A 25 -3.73 -8.63 -5.25
C VAL A 25 -2.53 -9.56 -5.11
N THR A 26 -1.37 -8.99 -4.89
CA THR A 26 -0.18 -9.76 -4.57
C THR A 26 -0.12 -9.97 -3.07
N GLU A 27 -0.29 -11.21 -2.63
CA GLU A 27 -0.09 -11.61 -1.25
C GLU A 27 1.39 -11.91 -1.01
N PHE A 28 1.94 -11.31 0.05
CA PHE A 28 3.34 -11.48 0.40
C PHE A 28 3.51 -12.55 1.46
N ASP A 29 4.33 -13.55 1.15
CA ASP A 29 4.75 -14.55 2.11
C ASP A 29 5.53 -13.92 3.29
N SER A 30 5.55 -14.62 4.42
CA SER A 30 6.25 -14.20 5.64
C SER A 30 7.74 -13.88 5.38
N ALA A 31 8.40 -14.65 4.54
CA ALA A 31 9.79 -14.42 4.15
C ALA A 31 9.97 -13.11 3.37
N SER A 32 9.05 -12.77 2.45
CA SER A 32 9.09 -11.52 1.70
C SER A 32 8.83 -10.30 2.59
N ARG A 33 7.94 -10.44 3.58
CA ARG A 33 7.68 -9.40 4.59
C ARG A 33 8.89 -9.16 5.47
N ALA A 34 9.52 -10.23 5.95
CA ALA A 34 10.74 -10.16 6.73
C ALA A 34 11.90 -9.50 5.94
N ARG A 35 12.10 -9.90 4.67
CA ARG A 35 13.13 -9.30 3.81
C ARG A 35 12.95 -7.79 3.62
N ARG A 36 11.70 -7.33 3.43
CA ARG A 36 11.40 -5.88 3.32
C ARG A 36 11.63 -5.15 4.64
N ALA A 37 11.25 -5.76 5.75
CA ALA A 37 11.50 -5.19 7.08
C ALA A 37 13.00 -5.07 7.36
N VAL A 38 13.78 -6.11 7.06
CA VAL A 38 15.24 -6.13 7.20
C VAL A 38 15.89 -5.07 6.29
N ARG A 39 15.47 -4.97 5.02
CA ARG A 39 16.00 -3.96 4.11
C ARG A 39 15.75 -2.53 4.62
N ARG A 40 14.55 -2.26 5.14
CA ARG A 40 14.24 -0.94 5.74
C ARG A 40 15.03 -0.70 7.02
N GLY A 41 15.18 -1.73 7.84
CA GLY A 41 16.03 -1.68 9.04
C GLY A 41 17.49 -1.33 8.69
N ALA A 42 18.06 -1.96 7.67
CA ALA A 42 19.41 -1.68 7.21
C ALA A 42 19.57 -0.22 6.75
N VAL A 43 18.59 0.32 6.02
CA VAL A 43 18.58 1.74 5.61
C VAL A 43 18.53 2.66 6.83
N CYS A 44 17.73 2.34 7.85
CA CYS A 44 17.67 3.12 9.08
C CYS A 44 19.00 3.08 9.84
N VAL A 45 19.64 1.93 9.94
CA VAL A 45 20.96 1.79 10.59
C VAL A 45 22.02 2.61 9.86
N LEU A 46 22.03 2.58 8.54
CA LEU A 46 22.93 3.42 7.73
C LEU A 46 22.66 4.90 7.95
N ALA A 47 21.41 5.32 7.99
CA ALA A 47 21.02 6.70 8.25
C ALA A 47 21.46 7.16 9.64
N ILE A 48 21.34 6.32 10.66
CA ILE A 48 21.83 6.58 12.03
C ILE A 48 23.36 6.73 12.03
N GLY A 49 24.07 5.83 11.36
CA GLY A 49 25.52 5.86 11.25
C GLY A 49 26.05 7.14 10.59
N VAL A 50 25.42 7.54 9.46
CA VAL A 50 25.76 8.80 8.78
C VAL A 50 25.44 10.01 9.66
N SER A 51 24.31 10.01 10.34
CA SER A 51 23.90 11.10 11.24
C SER A 51 24.84 11.26 12.43
N ALA A 52 25.40 10.17 12.92
CA ALA A 52 26.38 10.21 14.02
C ALA A 52 27.69 10.88 13.63
N CYS A 53 28.05 10.91 12.34
CA CYS A 53 29.27 11.56 11.83
C CYS A 53 29.14 13.08 11.71
N ILE A 54 27.93 13.63 11.80
CA ILE A 54 27.69 15.08 11.68
C ILE A 54 27.65 15.70 13.07
N PRO A 55 28.67 16.51 13.46
CA PRO A 55 28.70 17.14 14.77
C PRO A 55 27.51 18.10 14.96
N GLY A 56 26.81 17.98 16.07
CA GLY A 56 25.60 18.75 16.41
C GLY A 56 24.27 18.12 15.94
N ALA A 57 24.20 17.58 14.75
CA ALA A 57 22.97 16.97 14.24
C ALA A 57 22.64 15.64 14.93
N HIS A 58 23.63 14.90 15.39
CA HIS A 58 23.43 13.58 16.03
C HIS A 58 22.58 13.64 17.30
N PHE A 59 22.63 14.75 18.06
CA PHE A 59 21.82 14.88 19.29
C PHE A 59 20.31 14.87 19.03
N VAL A 60 19.88 15.34 17.86
CA VAL A 60 18.45 15.38 17.49
C VAL A 60 18.10 14.24 16.54
N LEU A 61 18.93 14.00 15.52
CA LEU A 61 18.62 13.00 14.49
C LEU A 61 18.71 11.57 15.00
N VAL A 62 19.70 11.25 15.82
CA VAL A 62 19.87 9.87 16.32
C VAL A 62 18.68 9.44 17.19
N PRO A 63 18.27 10.18 18.24
CA PRO A 63 17.10 9.77 19.03
C PRO A 63 15.81 9.76 18.21
N LEU A 64 15.65 10.71 17.27
CA LEU A 64 14.49 10.74 16.38
C LEU A 64 14.44 9.48 15.50
N LEU A 65 15.55 9.11 14.87
CA LEU A 65 15.64 7.90 14.04
C LEU A 65 15.48 6.61 14.84
N LEU A 66 15.99 6.57 16.09
CA LEU A 66 15.79 5.42 16.98
C LEU A 66 14.31 5.19 17.29
N VAL A 67 13.52 6.24 17.46
CA VAL A 67 12.08 6.13 17.70
C VAL A 67 11.32 5.80 16.42
N LEU A 68 11.69 6.42 15.30
CA LEU A 68 11.01 6.19 14.00
C LEU A 68 11.31 4.83 13.38
N SER A 69 12.54 4.31 13.56
CA SER A 69 12.96 3.04 12.95
C SER A 69 12.05 1.87 13.28
N PRO A 70 11.72 1.56 14.56
CA PRO A 70 10.84 0.44 14.87
C PRO A 70 9.43 0.62 14.31
N ILE A 71 8.93 1.86 14.24
CA ILE A 71 7.62 2.16 13.66
C ILE A 71 7.62 1.85 12.16
N LEU A 72 8.65 2.29 11.44
CA LEU A 72 8.79 2.04 10.00
C LEU A 72 8.98 0.55 9.66
N ILE A 73 9.79 -0.14 10.46
CA ILE A 73 10.02 -1.59 10.33
C ILE A 73 8.73 -2.35 10.57
N PHE A 74 8.00 -2.02 11.64
CA PHE A 74 6.75 -2.67 11.99
C PHE A 74 5.66 -2.43 10.94
N ARG A 75 5.54 -1.19 10.44
CA ARG A 75 4.63 -0.89 9.32
C ARG A 75 4.99 -1.67 8.06
N ALA A 76 6.29 -1.79 7.75
CA ALA A 76 6.74 -2.57 6.60
C ALA A 76 6.42 -4.06 6.73
N TYR A 77 6.52 -4.60 7.92
CA TYR A 77 6.20 -6.00 8.20
C TYR A 77 4.69 -6.27 8.15
N ARG A 78 3.88 -5.32 8.60
CA ARG A 78 2.40 -5.45 8.60
C ARG A 78 1.75 -5.47 7.23
N VAL A 79 2.42 -4.95 6.20
CA VAL A 79 1.87 -4.98 4.84
C VAL A 79 1.95 -6.40 4.31
N SER A 80 0.82 -7.11 4.37
CA SER A 80 0.70 -8.51 3.92
C SER A 80 0.31 -8.63 2.46
N SER A 81 -0.32 -7.61 1.90
CA SER A 81 -0.82 -7.63 0.52
C SER A 81 -0.72 -6.25 -0.12
N ALA A 82 -0.61 -6.23 -1.43
CA ALA A 82 -0.65 -5.00 -2.23
C ALA A 82 -1.45 -5.22 -3.50
N ILE A 83 -2.20 -4.21 -3.91
CA ILE A 83 -2.92 -4.21 -5.17
C ILE A 83 -1.91 -4.00 -6.29
N THR A 84 -1.84 -4.93 -7.22
CA THR A 84 -0.91 -4.89 -8.35
C THR A 84 -1.60 -4.37 -9.60
N ASN A 85 -2.84 -4.77 -9.81
CA ASN A 85 -3.61 -4.36 -10.98
C ASN A 85 -5.09 -4.24 -10.61
N MET A 86 -5.80 -3.31 -11.27
CA MET A 86 -7.22 -3.10 -11.08
C MET A 86 -7.90 -3.10 -12.44
N SER A 87 -8.84 -4.02 -12.62
CA SER A 87 -9.71 -4.09 -13.80
C SER A 87 -11.14 -3.82 -13.37
N CYS A 88 -11.43 -2.57 -13.05
CA CYS A 88 -12.75 -2.11 -12.63
C CYS A 88 -13.23 -0.98 -13.53
N ALA A 89 -14.51 -0.96 -13.80
CA ALA A 89 -15.18 0.13 -14.49
C ALA A 89 -16.01 0.95 -13.51
N CYS A 90 -16.13 2.25 -13.79
CA CYS A 90 -17.01 3.12 -13.03
C CYS A 90 -18.46 2.65 -13.18
N ALA A 91 -19.18 2.50 -12.09
CA ALA A 91 -20.58 2.06 -12.10
C ALA A 91 -21.50 3.06 -12.82
N GLN A 92 -21.13 4.33 -12.89
CA GLN A 92 -21.96 5.38 -13.49
C GLN A 92 -21.70 5.61 -14.97
N CYS A 93 -20.45 5.72 -15.40
CA CYS A 93 -20.09 6.08 -16.79
C CYS A 93 -19.42 4.95 -17.56
N GLY A 94 -19.08 3.83 -16.93
CA GLY A 94 -18.37 2.72 -17.54
C GLY A 94 -16.89 2.99 -17.83
N GLY A 95 -16.36 4.15 -17.44
CA GLY A 95 -14.95 4.51 -17.61
C GLY A 95 -14.04 3.63 -16.78
N ALA A 96 -12.84 3.32 -17.28
CA ALA A 96 -11.88 2.53 -16.55
C ALA A 96 -11.40 3.26 -15.29
N LEU A 97 -11.41 2.55 -14.15
CA LEU A 97 -10.84 3.03 -12.91
C LEU A 97 -9.38 2.56 -12.81
N SER A 98 -8.49 3.50 -12.49
CA SER A 98 -7.10 3.19 -12.20
C SER A 98 -6.84 3.50 -10.72
N SER A 99 -6.43 2.50 -9.96
CA SER A 99 -6.06 2.71 -8.58
C SER A 99 -4.65 3.22 -8.44
N VAL A 100 -4.49 4.26 -7.65
CA VAL A 100 -3.19 4.73 -7.16
C VAL A 100 -2.87 4.09 -5.80
N SER A 101 -3.86 3.48 -5.16
CA SER A 101 -3.68 2.84 -3.87
C SER A 101 -2.95 1.51 -3.99
N THR A 102 -1.82 1.40 -3.34
CA THR A 102 -1.02 0.18 -3.31
C THR A 102 -1.36 -0.73 -2.13
N THR A 103 -2.19 -0.26 -1.19
CA THR A 103 -2.51 -1.00 0.03
C THR A 103 -3.93 -1.54 -0.03
N GLU A 104 -4.08 -2.84 0.20
CA GLU A 104 -5.39 -3.48 0.28
C GLU A 104 -6.09 -3.09 1.59
N ARG A 105 -7.01 -2.14 1.50
CA ARG A 105 -7.90 -1.75 2.60
C ARG A 105 -9.29 -1.50 2.05
N TYR A 106 -10.25 -2.29 2.47
CA TYR A 106 -11.65 -2.11 2.08
C TYR A 106 -12.44 -1.35 3.15
N PRO A 107 -13.38 -0.50 2.74
CA PRO A 107 -13.69 -0.11 1.36
C PRO A 107 -12.62 0.79 0.76
N LEU A 108 -12.33 0.57 -0.54
CA LEU A 108 -11.48 1.45 -1.35
C LEU A 108 -12.34 2.54 -1.97
N TYR A 109 -11.84 3.75 -1.98
CA TYR A 109 -12.47 4.90 -2.63
C TYR A 109 -11.59 5.39 -3.76
N GLU A 110 -12.11 5.36 -4.98
CA GLU A 110 -11.40 5.80 -6.16
C GLU A 110 -12.27 6.76 -6.98
N THR A 111 -11.67 7.85 -7.42
CA THR A 111 -12.37 8.85 -8.23
C THR A 111 -12.23 8.52 -9.70
N CYS A 112 -13.35 8.46 -10.40
CA CYS A 112 -13.35 8.25 -11.84
C CYS A 112 -12.77 9.47 -12.57
N VAL A 113 -11.83 9.25 -13.48
CA VAL A 113 -11.21 10.33 -14.27
C VAL A 113 -12.18 10.93 -15.28
N ALA A 114 -13.16 10.16 -15.77
CA ALA A 114 -14.10 10.60 -16.79
C ALA A 114 -15.26 11.41 -16.24
N CYS A 115 -15.90 10.96 -15.14
CA CYS A 115 -17.07 11.62 -14.56
C CYS A 115 -16.80 12.32 -13.21
N HIS A 116 -15.58 12.22 -12.69
CA HIS A 116 -15.14 12.82 -11.42
C HIS A 116 -15.96 12.42 -10.18
N ARG A 117 -16.68 11.29 -10.26
CA ARG A 117 -17.43 10.75 -9.13
C ARG A 117 -16.60 9.73 -8.36
N GLU A 118 -16.79 9.74 -7.04
CA GLU A 118 -16.16 8.78 -6.15
C GLU A 118 -16.88 7.43 -6.24
N ASN A 119 -16.13 6.39 -6.47
CA ASN A 119 -16.58 5.01 -6.49
C ASN A 119 -16.07 4.30 -5.25
N ARG A 120 -16.97 3.58 -4.61
CA ARG A 120 -16.65 2.73 -3.46
C ARG A 120 -16.49 1.29 -3.93
N ILE A 121 -15.33 0.71 -3.66
CA ILE A 121 -14.99 -0.66 -4.05
C ILE A 121 -15.03 -1.53 -2.80
N CYS A 122 -15.88 -2.54 -2.83
CA CYS A 122 -16.07 -3.50 -1.74
C CYS A 122 -15.82 -4.91 -2.26
N LEU A 123 -15.37 -5.79 -1.38
CA LEU A 123 -15.33 -7.24 -1.69
C LEU A 123 -16.74 -7.77 -1.89
N THR A 124 -16.87 -8.70 -2.81
CA THR A 124 -18.13 -9.39 -3.08
C THR A 124 -18.45 -10.39 -1.98
#